data_e99a086df6fd1c0a33be698e82a5051a
#
_entry.id   e99a086df6fd1c0a33be698e82a5051a
#
_cell.length_a   1.000
_cell.length_b   1.000
_cell.length_c   1.000
_cell.angle_alpha   90.00
_cell.angle_beta   90.00
_cell.angle_gamma   90.00
#
_symmetry.space_group_name_H-M   'P 1'
#
loop_
_entity.id
_entity.type
_entity.pdbx_description
1 polymer ?
#
loop_
_entity_poly.entity_id
_entity_poly.type
_entity_poly.pdbx_seq_one_letter_code
_entity_poly.pdbx_strand_id
1 'polypeptide(L)'
;METAKPRILVVEDEAAIRDGLTDLLVYHGFEVDAVGDGRDGLQKALSGQHDLLLLDVMLPGRDGFAICDEVRKVDRDVAIIMLTAKTSDDDIVNGLALGADDYIAKPFSIAQLVLRVKAVLRRSRALAAAAAQIKLAGDVEIDVQNLSGRRGKESLTFTRREMEILEYLQRNTQRPVSRDELLTRVWGYDRSAEIETRTVDIHVAKLRRKIEVDAKEPRSLITVRGAGYRLLVSA
;
A
#
# COMPACT_ATOMS: atom_id res chain seq x y z
N MET A 1 -15.16 25.96 -2.10
CA MET A 1 -13.70 25.81 -2.16
C MET A 1 -13.43 24.64 -3.10
N GLU A 2 -12.81 24.89 -4.24
CA GLU A 2 -12.41 23.83 -5.16
C GLU A 2 -11.32 23.01 -4.46
N THR A 3 -11.58 21.75 -4.20
CA THR A 3 -10.54 20.85 -3.59
C THR A 3 -9.44 20.68 -4.63
N ALA A 4 -8.20 20.96 -4.26
CA ALA A 4 -7.05 20.74 -5.13
C ALA A 4 -7.10 19.32 -5.72
N LYS A 5 -6.83 19.21 -7.02
CA LYS A 5 -6.81 17.94 -7.73
C LYS A 5 -5.63 17.10 -7.20
N PRO A 6 -5.82 15.80 -6.95
CA PRO A 6 -4.69 14.95 -6.58
C PRO A 6 -3.64 14.90 -7.70
N ARG A 7 -2.37 14.95 -7.32
CA ARG A 7 -1.22 14.89 -8.24
C ARG A 7 -0.63 13.48 -8.28
N ILE A 8 -0.47 12.95 -9.47
CA ILE A 8 0.04 11.60 -9.71
C ILE A 8 1.35 11.69 -10.49
N LEU A 9 2.38 11.00 -10.02
CA LEU A 9 3.60 10.78 -10.79
C LEU A 9 3.51 9.42 -11.48
N VAL A 10 3.68 9.40 -12.80
CA VAL A 10 3.79 8.18 -13.61
C VAL A 10 5.26 8.02 -14.01
N VAL A 11 5.86 6.87 -13.64
CA VAL A 11 7.22 6.50 -14.07
C VAL A 11 7.12 5.22 -14.88
N GLU A 12 7.26 5.35 -16.20
CA GLU A 12 7.02 4.29 -17.18
C GLU A 12 7.90 4.55 -18.40
N ASP A 13 8.76 3.62 -18.78
CA ASP A 13 9.73 3.82 -19.86
C ASP A 13 9.09 3.71 -21.25
N GLU A 14 8.08 2.86 -21.41
CA GLU A 14 7.38 2.69 -22.68
C GLU A 14 6.47 3.89 -22.96
N ALA A 15 6.85 4.72 -23.97
CA ALA A 15 6.15 5.97 -24.27
C ALA A 15 4.64 5.78 -24.51
N ALA A 16 4.25 4.73 -25.23
CA ALA A 16 2.84 4.48 -25.55
C ALA A 16 2.01 4.19 -24.29
N ILE A 17 2.56 3.44 -23.33
CA ILE A 17 1.90 3.17 -22.03
C ILE A 17 1.88 4.44 -21.19
N ARG A 18 3.00 5.14 -21.10
CA ARG A 18 3.13 6.39 -20.33
C ARG A 18 2.14 7.47 -20.78
N ASP A 19 2.06 7.69 -22.10
CA ASP A 19 1.15 8.69 -22.67
C ASP A 19 -0.31 8.27 -22.47
N GLY A 20 -0.64 6.99 -22.71
CA GLY A 20 -1.96 6.45 -22.47
C GLY A 20 -2.41 6.54 -20.99
N LEU A 21 -1.50 6.29 -20.05
CA LEU A 21 -1.76 6.48 -18.62
C LEU A 21 -1.98 7.96 -18.27
N THR A 22 -1.18 8.84 -18.84
CA THR A 22 -1.29 10.29 -18.64
C THR A 22 -2.66 10.79 -19.10
N ASP A 23 -3.04 10.51 -20.33
CA ASP A 23 -4.32 10.91 -20.90
C ASP A 23 -5.50 10.38 -20.09
N LEU A 24 -5.43 9.11 -19.72
CA LEU A 24 -6.45 8.46 -18.91
C LEU A 24 -6.65 9.13 -17.56
N LEU A 25 -5.56 9.40 -16.85
CA LEU A 25 -5.63 9.97 -15.50
C LEU A 25 -6.05 11.44 -15.55
N VAL A 26 -5.59 12.20 -16.53
CA VAL A 26 -6.07 13.58 -16.78
C VAL A 26 -7.56 13.60 -17.09
N TYR A 27 -8.04 12.68 -17.94
CA TYR A 27 -9.47 12.54 -18.22
C TYR A 27 -10.30 12.26 -16.95
N HIS A 28 -9.73 11.53 -15.99
CA HIS A 28 -10.38 11.27 -14.70
C HIS A 28 -10.21 12.36 -13.65
N GLY A 29 -9.63 13.53 -14.03
CA GLY A 29 -9.57 14.72 -13.20
C GLY A 29 -8.34 14.80 -12.28
N PHE A 30 -7.29 14.04 -12.54
CA PHE A 30 -6.01 14.13 -11.83
C PHE A 30 -5.05 15.10 -12.51
N GLU A 31 -4.10 15.66 -11.74
CA GLU A 31 -2.90 16.27 -12.28
C GLU A 31 -1.83 15.20 -12.44
N VAL A 32 -1.15 15.18 -13.59
CA VAL A 32 -0.20 14.10 -13.89
C VAL A 32 1.15 14.67 -14.32
N ASP A 33 2.19 14.24 -13.62
CA ASP A 33 3.58 14.33 -14.07
C ASP A 33 4.00 12.96 -14.59
N ALA A 34 4.70 12.90 -15.73
CA ALA A 34 5.15 11.64 -16.30
C ALA A 34 6.62 11.71 -16.73
N VAL A 35 7.38 10.64 -16.46
CA VAL A 35 8.79 10.49 -16.85
C VAL A 35 9.09 9.06 -17.28
N GLY A 36 10.09 8.88 -18.16
CA GLY A 36 10.47 7.58 -18.72
C GLY A 36 11.74 6.98 -18.14
N ASP A 37 12.42 7.65 -17.21
CA ASP A 37 13.68 7.20 -16.59
C ASP A 37 13.52 7.13 -15.07
N GLY A 38 14.05 6.07 -14.48
CA GLY A 38 13.89 5.85 -13.04
C GLY A 38 14.69 6.83 -12.16
N ARG A 39 15.74 7.48 -12.66
CA ARG A 39 16.47 8.52 -11.92
C ARG A 39 15.66 9.80 -11.82
N ASP A 40 15.06 10.21 -12.94
CA ASP A 40 14.14 11.35 -12.98
C ASP A 40 12.90 11.07 -12.14
N GLY A 41 12.39 9.82 -12.21
CA GLY A 41 11.30 9.30 -11.39
C GLY A 41 11.59 9.45 -9.90
N LEU A 42 12.75 9.00 -9.44
CA LEU A 42 13.16 9.14 -8.05
C LEU A 42 13.27 10.60 -7.63
N GLN A 43 13.91 11.45 -8.43
CA GLN A 43 14.06 12.87 -8.12
C GLN A 43 12.69 13.54 -7.93
N LYS A 44 11.73 13.28 -8.84
CA LYS A 44 10.37 13.80 -8.74
C LYS A 44 9.61 13.21 -7.55
N ALA A 45 9.72 11.91 -7.30
CA ALA A 45 9.05 11.26 -6.17
C ALA A 45 9.50 11.84 -4.82
N LEU A 46 10.80 12.13 -4.66
CA LEU A 46 11.37 12.73 -3.44
C LEU A 46 11.01 14.20 -3.25
N SER A 47 10.42 14.87 -4.24
CA SER A 47 9.99 16.28 -4.12
C SER A 47 8.82 16.47 -3.14
N GLY A 48 8.09 15.40 -2.78
CA GLY A 48 6.92 15.46 -1.91
C GLY A 48 5.71 16.18 -2.52
N GLN A 49 5.68 16.35 -3.85
CA GLN A 49 4.62 17.10 -4.54
C GLN A 49 3.47 16.21 -5.06
N HIS A 50 3.56 14.90 -4.89
CA HIS A 50 2.62 13.93 -5.45
C HIS A 50 1.86 13.19 -4.35
N ASP A 51 0.58 12.98 -4.57
CA ASP A 51 -0.29 12.20 -3.70
C ASP A 51 -0.21 10.69 -3.98
N LEU A 52 0.21 10.33 -5.21
CA LEU A 52 0.34 8.94 -5.64
C LEU A 52 1.46 8.79 -6.68
N LEU A 53 2.20 7.70 -6.56
CA LEU A 53 3.21 7.27 -7.51
C LEU A 53 2.73 6.00 -8.23
N LEU A 54 2.71 6.00 -9.56
CA LEU A 54 2.58 4.81 -10.41
C LEU A 54 3.98 4.50 -10.94
N LEU A 55 4.56 3.39 -10.49
CA LEU A 55 5.93 3.01 -10.79
C LEU A 55 5.97 1.71 -11.59
N ASP A 56 6.49 1.75 -12.82
CA ASP A 56 6.90 0.50 -13.45
C ASP A 56 8.08 -0.10 -12.66
N VAL A 57 8.08 -1.42 -12.57
CA VAL A 57 9.19 -2.16 -11.96
C VAL A 57 10.43 -2.10 -12.86
N MET A 58 10.23 -2.26 -14.18
CA MET A 58 11.34 -2.38 -15.13
C MET A 58 11.66 -1.03 -15.79
N LEU A 59 12.42 -0.19 -15.09
CA LEU A 59 12.80 1.15 -15.57
C LEU A 59 14.29 1.22 -15.90
N PRO A 60 14.70 1.98 -16.92
CA PRO A 60 16.09 2.32 -17.14
C PRO A 60 16.63 3.23 -16.02
N GLY A 61 17.91 3.16 -15.80
CA GLY A 61 18.61 4.00 -14.82
C GLY A 61 18.41 3.57 -13.37
N ARG A 62 17.18 3.41 -12.90
CA ARG A 62 16.84 2.90 -11.56
C ARG A 62 15.51 2.18 -11.58
N ASP A 63 15.47 0.95 -11.11
CA ASP A 63 14.24 0.15 -11.09
C ASP A 63 13.19 0.67 -10.09
N GLY A 64 11.92 0.33 -10.32
CA GLY A 64 10.80 0.80 -9.52
C GLY A 64 10.85 0.34 -8.07
N PHE A 65 11.44 -0.82 -7.78
CA PHE A 65 11.59 -1.32 -6.41
C PHE A 65 12.58 -0.45 -5.62
N ALA A 66 13.71 -0.09 -6.24
CA ALA A 66 14.68 0.80 -5.63
C ALA A 66 14.11 2.21 -5.41
N ILE A 67 13.24 2.71 -6.31
CA ILE A 67 12.53 3.98 -6.11
C ILE A 67 11.59 3.87 -4.91
N CYS A 68 10.79 2.82 -4.84
CA CYS A 68 9.86 2.59 -3.72
C CYS A 68 10.59 2.55 -2.37
N ASP A 69 11.70 1.82 -2.27
CA ASP A 69 12.49 1.71 -1.05
C ASP A 69 13.05 3.08 -0.59
N GLU A 70 13.62 3.86 -1.52
CA GLU A 70 14.14 5.19 -1.21
C GLU A 70 13.05 6.18 -0.78
N VAL A 71 11.90 6.17 -1.46
CA VAL A 71 10.76 7.01 -1.09
C VAL A 71 10.27 6.65 0.31
N ARG A 72 10.15 5.36 0.65
CA ARG A 72 9.67 4.91 1.96
C ARG A 72 10.59 5.26 3.13
N LYS A 73 11.87 5.53 2.89
CA LYS A 73 12.81 6.04 3.91
C LYS A 73 12.45 7.46 4.35
N VAL A 74 11.87 8.28 3.46
CA VAL A 74 11.55 9.70 3.71
C VAL A 74 10.05 9.95 3.81
N ASP A 75 9.22 9.25 3.04
CA ASP A 75 7.76 9.41 3.03
C ASP A 75 7.07 8.04 3.11
N ARG A 76 6.34 7.84 4.20
CA ARG A 76 5.56 6.61 4.47
C ARG A 76 4.09 6.76 4.14
N ASP A 77 3.67 7.99 3.82
CA ASP A 77 2.27 8.36 3.57
C ASP A 77 1.92 8.36 2.09
N VAL A 78 2.84 8.79 1.22
CA VAL A 78 2.56 8.84 -0.22
C VAL A 78 2.11 7.48 -0.73
N ALA A 79 1.05 7.46 -1.52
CA ALA A 79 0.54 6.23 -2.10
C ALA A 79 1.47 5.71 -3.21
N ILE A 80 1.78 4.41 -3.23
CA ILE A 80 2.61 3.79 -4.27
C ILE A 80 1.88 2.57 -4.85
N ILE A 81 1.64 2.59 -6.16
CA ILE A 81 1.14 1.46 -6.93
C ILE A 81 2.24 1.02 -7.89
N MET A 82 2.63 -0.26 -7.82
CA MET A 82 3.60 -0.82 -8.75
C MET A 82 2.89 -1.34 -10.01
N LEU A 83 3.44 -1.03 -11.17
CA LEU A 83 3.06 -1.63 -12.44
C LEU A 83 4.11 -2.67 -12.83
N THR A 84 3.72 -3.86 -13.24
CA THR A 84 4.72 -4.89 -13.53
C THR A 84 4.27 -5.89 -14.60
N ALA A 85 5.18 -6.24 -15.50
CA ALA A 85 5.03 -7.39 -16.39
C ALA A 85 5.36 -8.71 -15.67
N LYS A 86 5.96 -8.64 -14.47
CA LYS A 86 6.36 -9.82 -13.72
C LYS A 86 5.18 -10.32 -12.89
N THR A 87 4.74 -11.54 -13.21
CA THR A 87 3.64 -12.24 -12.53
C THR A 87 4.16 -13.29 -11.54
N SER A 88 5.51 -13.38 -11.36
CA SER A 88 6.05 -14.32 -10.39
C SER A 88 5.70 -13.87 -8.96
N ASP A 89 5.37 -14.84 -8.14
CA ASP A 89 5.02 -14.64 -6.73
C ASP A 89 6.11 -13.89 -5.96
N ASP A 90 7.37 -14.16 -6.29
CA ASP A 90 8.53 -13.57 -5.62
C ASP A 90 8.68 -12.08 -5.94
N ASP A 91 8.39 -11.64 -7.15
CA ASP A 91 8.47 -10.22 -7.54
C ASP A 91 7.35 -9.39 -6.88
N ILE A 92 6.14 -9.94 -6.80
CA ILE A 92 5.01 -9.32 -6.10
C ILE A 92 5.30 -9.22 -4.61
N VAL A 93 5.81 -10.31 -4.01
CA VAL A 93 6.20 -10.35 -2.61
C VAL A 93 7.30 -9.32 -2.32
N ASN A 94 8.29 -9.20 -3.20
CA ASN A 94 9.39 -8.25 -3.05
C ASN A 94 8.90 -6.80 -3.16
N GLY A 95 8.08 -6.44 -4.16
CA GLY A 95 7.58 -5.08 -4.33
C GLY A 95 6.70 -4.61 -3.18
N LEU A 96 5.77 -5.45 -2.75
CA LEU A 96 4.95 -5.15 -1.58
C LEU A 96 5.76 -5.20 -0.28
N ALA A 97 6.81 -6.03 -0.19
CA ALA A 97 7.73 -6.05 0.95
C ALA A 97 8.51 -4.72 1.10
N LEU A 98 8.78 -4.00 0.02
CA LEU A 98 9.43 -2.69 0.02
C LEU A 98 8.51 -1.53 0.39
N GLY A 99 7.19 -1.75 0.48
CA GLY A 99 6.27 -0.74 0.98
C GLY A 99 5.29 -0.17 -0.02
N ALA A 100 5.16 -0.75 -1.21
CA ALA A 100 4.07 -0.42 -2.11
C ALA A 100 2.70 -0.71 -1.45
N ASP A 101 1.70 0.11 -1.77
CA ASP A 101 0.34 -0.03 -1.25
C ASP A 101 -0.48 -1.01 -2.06
N ASP A 102 -0.17 -1.09 -3.34
CA ASP A 102 -0.82 -2.01 -4.27
C ASP A 102 0.07 -2.31 -5.46
N TYR A 103 -0.39 -3.26 -6.28
CA TYR A 103 0.34 -3.71 -7.43
C TYR A 103 -0.63 -4.10 -8.55
N ILE A 104 -0.25 -3.82 -9.80
CA ILE A 104 -1.05 -4.08 -10.99
C ILE A 104 -0.19 -4.81 -12.01
N ALA A 105 -0.62 -6.03 -12.38
CA ALA A 105 0.04 -6.81 -13.43
C ALA A 105 -0.28 -6.24 -14.83
N LYS A 106 0.72 -6.14 -15.69
CA LYS A 106 0.55 -5.87 -17.12
C LYS A 106 0.29 -7.20 -17.86
N PRO A 107 -0.66 -7.26 -18.82
CA PRO A 107 -1.55 -6.19 -19.26
C PRO A 107 -2.70 -5.95 -18.26
N PHE A 108 -3.05 -4.70 -18.02
CA PHE A 108 -4.11 -4.33 -17.10
C PHE A 108 -5.32 -3.68 -17.78
N SER A 109 -6.47 -3.84 -17.17
CA SER A 109 -7.68 -3.12 -17.57
C SER A 109 -7.64 -1.67 -17.11
N ILE A 110 -7.97 -0.74 -18.01
CA ILE A 110 -8.12 0.70 -17.72
C ILE A 110 -9.06 0.91 -16.52
N ALA A 111 -10.19 0.22 -16.50
CA ALA A 111 -11.16 0.33 -15.42
C ALA A 111 -10.58 -0.10 -14.07
N GLN A 112 -9.82 -1.19 -14.04
CA GLN A 112 -9.17 -1.66 -12.82
C GLN A 112 -8.11 -0.68 -12.31
N LEU A 113 -7.29 -0.10 -13.19
CA LEU A 113 -6.28 0.88 -12.82
C LEU A 113 -6.93 2.12 -12.18
N VAL A 114 -7.93 2.70 -12.83
CA VAL A 114 -8.63 3.88 -12.32
C VAL A 114 -9.32 3.62 -10.98
N LEU A 115 -9.94 2.45 -10.83
CA LEU A 115 -10.55 2.03 -9.56
C LEU A 115 -9.51 1.97 -8.44
N ARG A 116 -8.33 1.38 -8.70
CA ARG A 116 -7.24 1.26 -7.72
C ARG A 116 -6.68 2.64 -7.34
N VAL A 117 -6.39 3.49 -8.32
CA VAL A 117 -5.94 4.87 -8.10
C VAL A 117 -6.92 5.64 -7.23
N LYS A 118 -8.21 5.66 -7.59
CA LYS A 118 -9.25 6.34 -6.81
C LYS A 118 -9.39 5.76 -5.40
N ALA A 119 -9.29 4.45 -5.27
CA ALA A 119 -9.41 3.77 -3.98
C ALA A 119 -8.27 4.14 -3.04
N VAL A 120 -7.04 4.16 -3.53
CA VAL A 120 -5.85 4.51 -2.73
C VAL A 120 -5.87 5.99 -2.33
N LEU A 121 -6.20 6.91 -3.24
CA LEU A 121 -6.24 8.35 -2.98
C LEU A 121 -7.38 8.78 -2.04
N ARG A 122 -8.56 8.13 -2.10
CA ARG A 122 -9.71 8.48 -1.24
C ARG A 122 -9.39 8.39 0.24
N ARG A 123 -8.46 7.58 0.66
CA ARG A 123 -8.21 7.17 2.04
C ARG A 123 -7.19 8.01 2.78
N SER A 124 -6.26 8.63 2.08
CA SER A 124 -5.32 9.55 2.72
C SER A 124 -6.03 10.67 3.50
N ARG A 125 -7.33 10.90 3.25
CA ARG A 125 -8.16 11.92 3.88
C ARG A 125 -9.02 11.43 5.06
N ALA A 126 -9.15 10.12 5.35
CA ALA A 126 -10.19 9.58 6.25
C ALA A 126 -9.71 9.18 7.66
N LEU A 127 -8.43 9.29 7.99
CA LEU A 127 -7.84 8.73 9.22
C LEU A 127 -7.94 9.61 10.48
N ALA A 128 -8.77 10.65 10.48
CA ALA A 128 -8.83 11.60 11.61
C ALA A 128 -9.56 11.11 12.88
N ALA A 129 -10.12 9.89 12.93
CA ALA A 129 -11.02 9.42 14.00
C ALA A 129 -10.69 8.06 14.64
N ALA A 130 -9.45 7.57 14.52
CA ALA A 130 -9.07 6.25 15.03
C ALA A 130 -8.50 6.30 16.46
N ALA A 131 -8.53 5.15 17.17
CA ALA A 131 -7.86 4.99 18.43
C ALA A 131 -6.36 5.33 18.27
N ALA A 132 -5.84 6.21 19.13
CA ALA A 132 -4.47 6.72 18.99
C ALA A 132 -3.38 5.64 19.17
N GLN A 133 -3.69 4.53 19.82
CA GLN A 133 -2.74 3.47 20.14
C GLN A 133 -3.33 2.06 20.02
N ILE A 134 -2.52 1.10 19.57
CA ILE A 134 -2.82 -0.34 19.56
C ILE A 134 -1.77 -1.03 20.42
N LYS A 135 -2.21 -1.81 21.42
CA LYS A 135 -1.33 -2.64 22.25
C LYS A 135 -1.50 -4.10 21.90
N LEU A 136 -0.40 -4.79 21.64
CA LEU A 136 -0.38 -6.20 21.28
C LEU A 136 0.45 -7.00 22.29
N ALA A 137 0.38 -8.31 22.21
CA ALA A 137 1.22 -9.19 23.02
C ALA A 137 2.72 -8.97 22.75
N GLY A 138 3.58 -9.24 23.72
CA GLY A 138 5.04 -9.13 23.57
C GLY A 138 5.59 -7.71 23.60
N ASP A 139 5.00 -6.84 24.41
CA ASP A 139 5.41 -5.42 24.57
C ASP A 139 5.42 -4.65 23.24
N VAL A 140 4.44 -4.91 22.39
CA VAL A 140 4.25 -4.17 21.13
C VAL A 140 3.24 -3.06 21.35
N GLU A 141 3.68 -1.82 21.16
CA GLU A 141 2.82 -0.64 21.17
C GLU A 141 2.94 0.07 19.82
N ILE A 142 1.79 0.43 19.24
CA ILE A 142 1.72 1.06 17.92
C ILE A 142 1.00 2.39 18.06
N ASP A 143 1.65 3.46 17.59
CA ASP A 143 1.09 4.79 17.45
C ASP A 143 0.53 4.95 16.03
N VAL A 144 -0.78 4.93 15.94
CA VAL A 144 -1.51 4.94 14.68
C VAL A 144 -1.31 6.27 13.93
N GLN A 145 -1.26 7.37 14.65
CA GLN A 145 -1.16 8.71 14.05
C GLN A 145 0.22 8.97 13.44
N ASN A 146 1.26 8.47 14.12
CA ASN A 146 2.65 8.69 13.71
C ASN A 146 3.22 7.56 12.84
N LEU A 147 2.41 6.58 12.43
CA LEU A 147 2.84 5.42 11.64
C LEU A 147 4.07 4.73 12.25
N SER A 148 4.12 4.66 13.56
CA SER A 148 5.26 4.17 14.32
C SER A 148 4.84 3.23 15.43
N GLY A 149 5.79 2.58 16.06
CA GLY A 149 5.55 1.73 17.22
C GLY A 149 6.85 1.29 17.86
N ARG A 150 6.73 0.43 18.86
CA ARG A 150 7.87 -0.20 19.49
C ARG A 150 7.56 -1.65 19.84
N ARG A 151 8.57 -2.49 19.84
CA ARG A 151 8.55 -3.86 20.37
C ARG A 151 9.69 -3.96 21.38
N GLY A 152 9.35 -3.86 22.67
CA GLY A 152 10.35 -3.67 23.70
C GLY A 152 11.19 -2.41 23.46
N LYS A 153 12.50 -2.59 23.13
CA LYS A 153 13.43 -1.48 22.80
C LYS A 153 13.55 -1.19 21.31
N GLU A 154 13.00 -2.04 20.46
CA GLU A 154 13.08 -1.92 18.99
C GLU A 154 12.03 -0.93 18.49
N SER A 155 12.47 0.05 17.69
CA SER A 155 11.58 1.00 17.03
C SER A 155 10.97 0.37 15.78
N LEU A 156 9.66 0.47 15.63
CA LEU A 156 8.91 -0.03 14.47
C LEU A 156 8.40 1.13 13.64
N THR A 157 8.35 0.91 12.33
CA THR A 157 7.80 1.89 11.40
C THR A 157 6.83 1.20 10.45
N PHE A 158 5.74 1.89 10.14
CA PHE A 158 4.67 1.36 9.32
C PHE A 158 4.42 2.27 8.11
N THR A 159 3.94 1.68 7.02
CA THR A 159 3.34 2.45 5.93
C THR A 159 1.88 2.77 6.27
N ARG A 160 1.30 3.72 5.57
CA ARG A 160 -0.12 4.07 5.72
C ARG A 160 -1.01 2.83 5.52
N ARG A 161 -0.74 2.01 4.51
CA ARG A 161 -1.52 0.79 4.22
C ARG A 161 -1.44 -0.24 5.35
N GLU A 162 -0.26 -0.45 5.90
CA GLU A 162 -0.07 -1.36 7.03
C GLU A 162 -0.88 -0.90 8.26
N MET A 163 -0.91 0.40 8.50
CA MET A 163 -1.66 0.98 9.59
C MET A 163 -3.18 0.84 9.39
N GLU A 164 -3.68 1.09 8.18
CA GLU A 164 -5.11 0.90 7.84
C GLU A 164 -5.59 -0.53 8.09
N ILE A 165 -4.75 -1.53 7.75
CA ILE A 165 -5.05 -2.94 8.05
C ILE A 165 -5.17 -3.17 9.56
N LEU A 166 -4.19 -2.70 10.32
CA LEU A 166 -4.17 -2.85 11.79
C LEU A 166 -5.38 -2.18 12.44
N GLU A 167 -5.70 -0.96 12.05
CA GLU A 167 -6.88 -0.25 12.55
C GLU A 167 -8.19 -0.97 12.24
N TYR A 168 -8.32 -1.44 10.98
CA TYR A 168 -9.54 -2.15 10.59
C TYR A 168 -9.70 -3.45 11.40
N LEU A 169 -8.64 -4.19 11.58
CA LEU A 169 -8.64 -5.41 12.40
C LEU A 169 -8.88 -5.11 13.89
N GLN A 170 -8.30 -4.02 14.42
CA GLN A 170 -8.54 -3.58 15.80
C GLN A 170 -10.02 -3.27 16.07
N ARG A 171 -10.70 -2.60 15.13
CA ARG A 171 -12.14 -2.30 15.24
C ARG A 171 -13.01 -3.57 15.18
N ASN A 172 -12.46 -4.70 14.72
CA ASN A 172 -13.16 -5.96 14.51
C ASN A 172 -12.58 -7.12 15.31
N THR A 173 -11.96 -6.87 16.48
CA THR A 173 -11.29 -7.89 17.29
C THR A 173 -12.18 -9.06 17.72
N GLN A 174 -13.49 -8.87 17.75
CA GLN A 174 -14.47 -9.89 18.18
C GLN A 174 -14.67 -11.02 17.17
N ARG A 175 -14.26 -10.83 15.91
CA ARG A 175 -14.44 -11.79 14.82
C ARG A 175 -13.24 -11.81 13.87
N PRO A 176 -13.07 -12.88 13.09
CA PRO A 176 -12.16 -12.83 11.95
C PRO A 176 -12.70 -11.92 10.85
N VAL A 177 -11.79 -11.30 10.11
CA VAL A 177 -12.06 -10.46 8.94
C VAL A 177 -11.57 -11.19 7.71
N SER A 178 -12.45 -11.38 6.71
CA SER A 178 -12.09 -12.09 5.48
C SER A 178 -11.15 -11.26 4.61
N ARG A 179 -10.46 -11.94 3.67
CA ARG A 179 -9.60 -11.27 2.67
C ARG A 179 -10.40 -10.31 1.81
N ASP A 180 -11.58 -10.74 1.35
CA ASP A 180 -12.47 -9.92 0.51
C ASP A 180 -12.97 -8.70 1.28
N GLU A 181 -13.26 -8.86 2.57
CA GLU A 181 -13.65 -7.75 3.43
C GLU A 181 -12.50 -6.75 3.59
N LEU A 182 -11.27 -7.22 3.80
CA LEU A 182 -10.08 -6.35 3.83
C LEU A 182 -9.91 -5.63 2.49
N LEU A 183 -9.99 -6.33 1.35
CA LEU A 183 -9.89 -5.72 0.02
C LEU A 183 -10.96 -4.64 -0.17
N THR A 184 -12.19 -4.91 0.24
CA THR A 184 -13.28 -3.94 0.11
C THR A 184 -13.12 -2.77 1.07
N ARG A 185 -12.75 -3.01 2.32
CA ARG A 185 -12.73 -2.01 3.39
C ARG A 185 -11.41 -1.25 3.51
N VAL A 186 -10.30 -1.93 3.26
CA VAL A 186 -8.96 -1.35 3.32
C VAL A 186 -8.43 -0.92 1.95
N TRP A 187 -8.71 -1.60 0.85
CA TRP A 187 -8.37 -1.14 -0.51
C TRP A 187 -9.53 -0.42 -1.22
N GLY A 188 -10.80 -0.61 -0.79
CA GLY A 188 -11.99 0.01 -1.37
C GLY A 188 -12.40 -0.56 -2.70
N TYR A 189 -12.00 -1.79 -2.95
CA TYR A 189 -12.39 -2.49 -4.16
C TYR A 189 -13.84 -2.95 -4.09
N ASP A 190 -14.55 -2.82 -5.20
CA ASP A 190 -15.89 -3.36 -5.30
C ASP A 190 -15.83 -4.90 -5.39
N ARG A 191 -16.79 -5.59 -4.79
CA ARG A 191 -16.89 -7.06 -4.81
C ARG A 191 -16.98 -7.67 -6.22
N SER A 192 -17.35 -6.88 -7.21
CA SER A 192 -17.46 -7.28 -8.61
C SER A 192 -16.12 -7.31 -9.36
N ALA A 193 -15.05 -6.75 -8.78
CA ALA A 193 -13.73 -6.80 -9.40
C ALA A 193 -13.08 -8.13 -9.04
N GLU A 194 -12.74 -8.95 -10.04
CA GLU A 194 -11.87 -10.13 -9.88
C GLU A 194 -10.45 -9.65 -9.52
N ILE A 195 -10.25 -9.28 -8.26
CA ILE A 195 -8.98 -8.80 -7.73
C ILE A 195 -8.39 -9.91 -6.89
N GLU A 196 -7.14 -10.24 -7.17
CA GLU A 196 -6.40 -11.22 -6.40
C GLU A 196 -6.29 -10.82 -4.92
N THR A 197 -6.76 -11.68 -4.03
CA THR A 197 -6.69 -11.49 -2.57
C THR A 197 -5.25 -11.56 -2.03
N ARG A 198 -4.30 -11.92 -2.89
CA ARG A 198 -2.89 -12.13 -2.57
C ARG A 198 -2.20 -10.90 -1.98
N THR A 199 -2.58 -9.69 -2.43
CA THR A 199 -2.12 -8.43 -1.86
C THR A 199 -2.33 -8.38 -0.34
N VAL A 200 -3.47 -8.87 0.15
CA VAL A 200 -3.77 -8.93 1.59
C VAL A 200 -2.79 -9.85 2.32
N ASP A 201 -2.54 -11.04 1.77
CA ASP A 201 -1.69 -12.06 2.42
C ASP A 201 -0.25 -11.55 2.56
N ILE A 202 0.25 -10.81 1.56
CA ILE A 202 1.59 -10.24 1.58
C ILE A 202 1.70 -9.13 2.62
N HIS A 203 0.73 -8.23 2.69
CA HIS A 203 0.71 -7.18 3.73
C HIS A 203 0.61 -7.79 5.15
N VAL A 204 -0.19 -8.83 5.32
CA VAL A 204 -0.27 -9.57 6.59
C VAL A 204 1.06 -10.22 6.95
N ALA A 205 1.72 -10.87 5.99
CA ALA A 205 3.04 -11.46 6.22
C ALA A 205 4.09 -10.41 6.62
N LYS A 206 4.06 -9.23 5.99
CA LYS A 206 4.92 -8.10 6.32
C LYS A 206 4.64 -7.54 7.71
N LEU A 207 3.37 -7.34 8.06
CA LEU A 207 2.98 -6.91 9.39
C LEU A 207 3.47 -7.89 10.45
N ARG A 208 3.33 -9.20 10.24
CA ARG A 208 3.84 -10.23 11.16
C ARG A 208 5.34 -10.12 11.39
N ARG A 209 6.15 -9.87 10.35
CA ARG A 209 7.59 -9.67 10.51
C ARG A 209 7.92 -8.49 11.42
N LYS A 210 7.07 -7.46 11.45
CA LYS A 210 7.26 -6.27 12.30
C LYS A 210 6.75 -6.48 13.73
N ILE A 211 5.55 -7.03 13.89
CA ILE A 211 4.86 -7.03 15.18
C ILE A 211 5.00 -8.34 15.97
N GLU A 212 5.36 -9.46 15.33
CA GLU A 212 5.48 -10.74 16.01
C GLU A 212 6.95 -11.03 16.39
N VAL A 213 7.13 -11.79 17.43
CA VAL A 213 8.45 -12.34 17.80
C VAL A 213 8.89 -13.40 16.78
N ASP A 214 7.95 -14.27 16.39
CA ASP A 214 8.12 -15.21 15.29
C ASP A 214 6.95 -15.05 14.31
N ALA A 215 7.25 -14.61 13.10
CA ALA A 215 6.26 -14.40 12.04
C ALA A 215 5.60 -15.72 11.57
N LYS A 216 6.24 -16.87 11.80
CA LYS A 216 5.70 -18.21 11.46
C LYS A 216 4.73 -18.73 12.51
N GLU A 217 4.88 -18.28 13.77
CA GLU A 217 4.01 -18.59 14.90
C GLU A 217 3.35 -17.33 15.47
N PRO A 218 2.48 -16.65 14.69
CA PRO A 218 1.91 -15.37 15.07
C PRO A 218 0.97 -15.51 16.27
N ARG A 219 1.12 -14.61 17.24
CA ARG A 219 0.30 -14.56 18.47
C ARG A 219 -0.68 -13.38 18.48
N SER A 220 -0.38 -12.31 17.79
CA SER A 220 -1.22 -11.11 17.73
C SER A 220 -2.04 -11.05 16.44
N LEU A 221 -1.44 -11.30 15.29
CA LEU A 221 -2.12 -11.29 13.99
C LEU A 221 -2.29 -12.71 13.47
N ILE A 222 -3.32 -13.39 13.93
CA ILE A 222 -3.55 -14.81 13.65
C ILE A 222 -4.35 -15.06 12.37
N THR A 223 -4.11 -16.23 11.74
CA THR A 223 -4.95 -16.73 10.64
C THR A 223 -6.05 -17.64 11.21
N VAL A 224 -7.29 -17.33 10.89
CA VAL A 224 -8.44 -18.21 11.14
C VAL A 224 -8.77 -18.93 9.84
N ARG A 225 -8.46 -20.25 9.78
CA ARG A 225 -8.63 -21.04 8.56
C ARG A 225 -10.07 -20.94 8.04
N GLY A 226 -10.22 -20.69 6.75
CA GLY A 226 -11.51 -20.53 6.08
C GLY A 226 -12.25 -19.22 6.37
N ALA A 227 -11.77 -18.37 7.33
CA ALA A 227 -12.46 -17.14 7.72
C ALA A 227 -11.64 -15.86 7.50
N GLY A 228 -10.29 -15.94 7.46
CA GLY A 228 -9.43 -14.77 7.21
C GLY A 228 -8.46 -14.51 8.36
N TYR A 229 -8.37 -13.24 8.80
CA TYR A 229 -7.41 -12.77 9.81
C TYR A 229 -8.10 -12.16 11.02
N ARG A 230 -7.46 -12.24 12.16
CA ARG A 230 -7.94 -11.64 13.42
C ARG A 230 -6.77 -11.04 14.19
N LEU A 231 -6.95 -9.82 14.70
CA LEU A 231 -6.00 -9.17 15.59
C LEU A 231 -6.42 -9.43 17.04
N LEU A 232 -5.47 -9.93 17.84
CA LEU A 232 -5.61 -10.09 19.28
C LEU A 232 -4.89 -8.93 19.95
N VAL A 233 -5.63 -8.06 20.62
CA VAL A 233 -5.11 -6.91 21.37
C VAL A 233 -4.93 -7.31 22.84
N SER A 234 -3.91 -6.71 23.48
CA SER A 234 -3.76 -6.79 24.94
C SER A 234 -4.72 -5.82 25.60
N ALA A 235 -5.26 -6.23 26.74
CA ALA A 235 -6.13 -5.40 27.57
C ALA A 235 -5.38 -4.18 28.14
#